data_88ac871c0fd7e9e35327a0279b38624a
#
_entry.id   88ac871c0fd7e9e35327a0279b38624a
#
_cell.length_a   1.000
_cell.length_b   1.000
_cell.length_c   1.000
_cell.angle_alpha   90.00
_cell.angle_beta   90.00
_cell.angle_gamma   90.00
#
_symmetry.space_group_name_H-M   'P 1'
#
loop_
_entity.id
_entity.type
_entity.pdbx_description
1 polymer ?
#
loop_
_entity_poly.entity_id
_entity_poly.type
_entity_poly.pdbx_seq_one_letter_code
_entity_poly.pdbx_strand_id
1 'polypeptide(L)'
;TGAILKEIVNLVGSDRVRINYDTANAIFYGDVDVVQDLGACMDRVGYIHLKDKAGGRKEWDFPALGKGYVPFPELFAMLDKAENHSPFSIEIEFTAAGPKDLAEVNQAVLDSARYLKEHGFVL
;
A
#
# COMPACT_ATOMS: atom_id res chain seq x y z
N THR A 1 1.65 12.52 0.20
CA THR A 1 2.62 11.91 1.12
C THR A 1 2.00 11.71 2.50
N GLY A 2 2.54 10.77 3.29
CA GLY A 2 2.10 10.51 4.65
C GLY A 2 2.21 11.73 5.55
N ALA A 3 3.27 12.53 5.39
CA ALA A 3 3.47 13.75 6.15
C ALA A 3 2.32 14.75 5.94
N ILE A 4 1.91 14.98 4.69
CA ILE A 4 0.78 15.88 4.35
C ILE A 4 -0.53 15.33 4.90
N LEU A 5 -0.77 14.03 4.74
CA LEU A 5 -1.99 13.40 5.27
C LEU A 5 -2.06 13.50 6.79
N LYS A 6 -0.93 13.31 7.49
CA LYS A 6 -0.86 13.49 8.94
C LYS A 6 -1.18 14.91 9.38
N GLU A 7 -0.68 15.90 8.65
CA GLU A 7 -1.01 17.30 8.92
C GLU A 7 -2.52 17.57 8.77
N ILE A 8 -3.12 17.09 7.66
CA ILE A 8 -4.58 17.24 7.43
C ILE A 8 -5.38 16.57 8.55
N VAL A 9 -5.06 15.33 8.92
CA VAL A 9 -5.77 14.60 9.99
C VAL A 9 -5.64 15.32 11.34
N ASN A 10 -4.46 15.86 11.63
CA ASN A 10 -4.24 16.64 12.86
C ASN A 10 -5.05 17.93 12.87
N LEU A 11 -5.18 18.62 11.74
CA LEU A 11 -6.01 19.82 11.61
C LEU A 11 -7.51 19.53 11.81
N VAL A 12 -7.97 18.35 11.40
CA VAL A 12 -9.36 17.91 11.67
C VAL A 12 -9.61 17.74 13.17
N GLY A 13 -8.60 17.35 13.94
CA GLY A 13 -8.65 17.27 15.40
C GLY A 13 -9.60 16.19 15.94
N SER A 14 -9.88 15.13 15.15
CA SER A 14 -10.76 14.04 15.55
C SER A 14 -10.04 12.69 15.47
N ASP A 15 -10.12 11.89 16.52
CA ASP A 15 -9.56 10.54 16.55
C ASP A 15 -10.32 9.56 15.64
N ARG A 16 -11.50 9.94 15.15
CA ARG A 16 -12.29 9.15 14.20
C ARG A 16 -11.82 9.32 12.77
N VAL A 17 -11.01 10.34 12.47
CA VAL A 17 -10.43 10.59 11.16
C VAL A 17 -9.00 10.09 11.17
N ARG A 18 -8.72 9.10 10.34
CA ARG A 18 -7.42 8.45 10.23
C ARG A 18 -6.97 8.42 8.76
N ILE A 19 -5.71 8.14 8.56
CA ILE A 19 -5.13 8.02 7.22
C ILE A 19 -5.49 6.65 6.64
N ASN A 20 -6.00 6.63 5.40
CA ASN A 20 -5.91 5.48 4.51
C ASN A 20 -4.62 5.62 3.71
N TYR A 21 -3.61 4.82 4.04
CA TYR A 21 -2.29 4.89 3.41
C TYR A 21 -2.21 3.92 2.23
N ASP A 22 -1.82 4.42 1.06
CA ASP A 22 -1.60 3.62 -0.14
C ASP A 22 -0.11 3.54 -0.45
N THR A 23 0.42 2.32 -0.44
CA THR A 23 1.86 2.07 -0.54
C THR A 23 2.48 2.45 -1.89
N ALA A 24 1.77 2.26 -2.99
CA ALA A 24 2.25 2.60 -4.33
C ALA A 24 1.93 4.04 -4.73
N ASN A 25 0.78 4.58 -4.31
CA ASN A 25 0.42 5.97 -4.58
C ASN A 25 1.37 6.95 -3.89
N ALA A 26 1.89 6.60 -2.72
CA ALA A 26 2.95 7.37 -2.06
C ALA A 26 4.19 7.51 -2.96
N ILE A 27 4.59 6.44 -3.65
CA ILE A 27 5.70 6.45 -4.62
C ILE A 27 5.30 7.23 -5.87
N PHE A 28 4.15 6.91 -6.46
CA PHE A 28 3.72 7.47 -7.75
C PHE A 28 3.42 8.97 -7.69
N TYR A 29 2.57 9.38 -6.74
CA TYR A 29 2.17 10.78 -6.60
C TYR A 29 3.14 11.58 -5.73
N GLY A 30 3.59 10.99 -4.62
CA GLY A 30 4.43 11.65 -3.63
C GLY A 30 5.91 11.70 -3.95
N ASP A 31 6.39 10.79 -4.82
CA ASP A 31 7.81 10.62 -5.15
C ASP A 31 8.71 10.40 -3.91
N VAL A 32 8.18 9.72 -2.91
CA VAL A 32 8.84 9.50 -1.61
C VAL A 32 9.42 8.09 -1.50
N ASP A 33 10.28 7.90 -0.51
CA ASP A 33 10.61 6.59 0.03
C ASP A 33 9.44 6.14 0.90
N VAL A 34 8.79 5.03 0.51
CA VAL A 34 7.55 4.57 1.14
C VAL A 34 7.75 4.13 2.59
N VAL A 35 8.93 3.62 2.95
CA VAL A 35 9.26 3.18 4.31
C VAL A 35 9.35 4.41 5.24
N GLN A 36 10.09 5.42 4.81
CA GLN A 36 10.25 6.65 5.58
C GLN A 36 8.92 7.42 5.67
N ASP A 37 8.16 7.49 4.57
CA ASP A 37 6.90 8.23 4.51
C ASP A 37 5.81 7.57 5.37
N LEU A 38 5.68 6.23 5.33
CA LEU A 38 4.78 5.49 6.22
C LEU A 38 5.19 5.69 7.69
N GLY A 39 6.48 5.60 8.00
CA GLY A 39 7.01 5.82 9.35
C GLY A 39 6.65 7.20 9.92
N ALA A 40 6.66 8.23 9.08
CA ALA A 40 6.34 9.60 9.49
C ALA A 40 4.87 9.80 9.90
N CYS A 41 3.95 8.95 9.42
CA CYS A 41 2.51 9.07 9.68
C CYS A 41 1.89 7.85 10.41
N MET A 42 2.69 6.88 10.81
CA MET A 42 2.27 5.58 11.35
C MET A 42 1.23 5.69 12.47
N ASP A 43 1.40 6.63 13.38
CA ASP A 43 0.50 6.90 14.51
C ASP A 43 -0.90 7.39 14.10
N ARG A 44 -1.07 7.80 12.86
CA ARG A 44 -2.34 8.28 12.29
C ARG A 44 -2.94 7.35 11.24
N VAL A 45 -2.24 6.28 10.87
CA VAL A 45 -2.75 5.27 9.93
C VAL A 45 -3.87 4.47 10.58
N GLY A 46 -4.97 4.31 9.87
CA GLY A 46 -6.15 3.54 10.29
C GLY A 46 -6.64 2.57 9.24
N TYR A 47 -6.10 2.63 8.03
CA TYR A 47 -6.35 1.70 6.93
C TYR A 47 -5.19 1.72 5.96
N ILE A 48 -4.96 0.62 5.24
CA ILE A 48 -3.85 0.52 4.30
C ILE A 48 -4.35 -0.10 2.98
N HIS A 49 -4.06 0.55 1.87
CA HIS A 49 -4.06 -0.09 0.56
C HIS A 49 -2.68 -0.70 0.30
N LEU A 50 -2.63 -2.02 0.29
CA LEU A 50 -1.48 -2.77 -0.18
C LEU A 50 -1.52 -2.78 -1.70
N LYS A 51 -0.72 -1.94 -2.31
CA LYS A 51 -0.62 -1.73 -3.74
C LYS A 51 0.83 -1.79 -4.15
N ASP A 52 1.16 -2.66 -5.11
CA ASP A 52 2.53 -2.79 -5.58
C ASP A 52 2.82 -1.81 -6.72
N LYS A 53 4.09 -1.57 -6.97
CA LYS A 53 4.57 -0.63 -7.99
C LYS A 53 5.64 -1.29 -8.84
N ALA A 54 5.47 -1.25 -10.16
CA ALA A 54 6.47 -1.65 -11.13
C ALA A 54 6.83 -0.49 -12.09
N GLY A 55 7.77 -0.73 -12.99
CA GLY A 55 8.21 0.29 -13.94
C GLY A 55 8.83 1.53 -13.30
N GLY A 56 8.85 2.63 -14.02
CA GLY A 56 9.33 3.92 -13.51
C GLY A 56 8.42 4.51 -12.43
N ARG A 57 8.97 5.38 -11.57
CA ARG A 57 8.18 5.95 -10.44
C ARG A 57 6.90 6.66 -10.89
N LYS A 58 6.91 7.32 -12.04
CA LYS A 58 5.77 8.03 -12.64
C LYS A 58 5.07 7.24 -13.76
N GLU A 59 5.46 6.00 -13.95
CA GLU A 59 4.79 5.09 -14.88
C GLU A 59 3.59 4.45 -14.20
N TRP A 60 2.45 4.40 -14.89
CA TRP A 60 1.24 3.74 -14.38
C TRP A 60 1.38 2.23 -14.54
N ASP A 61 1.90 1.57 -13.52
CA ASP A 61 2.07 0.12 -13.47
C ASP A 61 1.97 -0.36 -12.01
N PHE A 62 0.83 -0.99 -11.69
CA PHE A 62 0.46 -1.45 -10.35
C PHE A 62 0.04 -2.92 -10.39
N PRO A 63 1.00 -3.83 -10.41
CA PRO A 63 0.76 -5.26 -10.56
C PRO A 63 0.24 -5.93 -9.27
N ALA A 64 0.03 -7.25 -9.35
CA ALA A 64 -0.19 -8.08 -8.17
C ALA A 64 0.94 -7.92 -7.13
N LEU A 65 0.61 -8.08 -5.85
CA LEU A 65 1.58 -7.96 -4.76
C LEU A 65 2.77 -8.92 -4.96
N GLY A 66 3.97 -8.42 -4.70
CA GLY A 66 5.22 -9.15 -4.87
C GLY A 66 5.73 -9.22 -6.32
N LYS A 67 5.08 -8.54 -7.26
CA LYS A 67 5.53 -8.44 -8.66
C LYS A 67 6.21 -7.10 -8.98
N GLY A 68 6.15 -6.15 -8.07
CA GLY A 68 6.79 -4.86 -8.17
C GLY A 68 8.01 -4.72 -7.23
N TYR A 69 8.24 -3.49 -6.79
CA TYR A 69 9.39 -3.16 -5.94
C TYR A 69 8.99 -2.49 -4.61
N VAL A 70 7.71 -2.46 -4.24
CA VAL A 70 7.31 -2.02 -2.90
C VAL A 70 7.91 -2.98 -1.86
N PRO A 71 8.67 -2.50 -0.86
CA PRO A 71 9.36 -3.35 0.09
C PRO A 71 8.41 -3.86 1.19
N PHE A 72 7.38 -4.64 0.82
CA PHE A 72 6.35 -5.13 1.73
C PHE A 72 6.89 -5.82 2.98
N PRO A 73 7.91 -6.69 2.92
CA PRO A 73 8.43 -7.31 4.14
C PRO A 73 8.90 -6.29 5.17
N GLU A 74 9.52 -5.19 4.71
CA GLU A 74 9.98 -4.10 5.57
C GLU A 74 8.80 -3.29 6.14
N LEU A 75 7.78 -3.02 5.31
CA LEU A 75 6.55 -2.33 5.74
C LEU A 75 5.78 -3.18 6.77
N PHE A 76 5.67 -4.50 6.56
CA PHE A 76 5.00 -5.40 7.51
C PHE A 76 5.75 -5.44 8.85
N ALA A 77 7.08 -5.52 8.84
CA ALA A 77 7.88 -5.48 10.05
C ALA A 77 7.72 -4.13 10.80
N MET A 78 7.57 -3.02 10.09
CA MET A 78 7.30 -1.71 10.69
C MET A 78 5.92 -1.63 11.34
N LEU A 79 4.89 -2.15 10.67
CA LEU A 79 3.52 -2.20 11.20
C LEU A 79 3.46 -3.04 12.47
N ASP A 80 4.09 -4.22 12.45
CA ASP A 80 4.17 -5.13 13.60
C ASP A 80 4.90 -4.46 14.78
N LYS A 81 6.06 -3.86 14.53
CA LYS A 81 6.83 -3.13 15.56
C LYS A 81 6.05 -1.95 16.16
N ALA A 82 5.22 -1.29 15.35
CA ALA A 82 4.38 -0.17 15.79
C ALA A 82 3.07 -0.63 16.42
N GLU A 83 2.83 -1.95 16.54
CA GLU A 83 1.56 -2.55 16.99
C GLU A 83 0.34 -1.97 16.22
N ASN A 84 0.56 -1.63 14.93
CA ASN A 84 -0.50 -1.11 14.08
C ASN A 84 -1.23 -2.27 13.40
N HIS A 85 -2.41 -2.61 13.94
CA HIS A 85 -3.29 -3.67 13.45
C HIS A 85 -4.41 -3.13 12.55
N SER A 86 -4.16 -2.03 11.85
CA SER A 86 -5.14 -1.47 10.92
C SER A 86 -5.54 -2.48 9.85
N PRO A 87 -6.82 -2.55 9.49
CA PRO A 87 -7.25 -3.37 8.37
C PRO A 87 -6.62 -2.88 7.06
N PHE A 88 -6.50 -3.78 6.10
CA PHE A 88 -5.97 -3.46 4.79
C PHE A 88 -6.81 -4.10 3.67
N SER A 89 -6.65 -3.60 2.47
CA SER A 89 -7.11 -4.21 1.23
C SER A 89 -5.97 -4.35 0.22
N ILE A 90 -6.10 -5.33 -0.67
CA ILE A 90 -5.26 -5.44 -1.86
C ILE A 90 -5.85 -4.53 -2.93
N GLU A 91 -5.03 -3.70 -3.55
CA GLU A 91 -5.42 -2.87 -4.70
C GLU A 91 -4.51 -3.18 -5.88
N ILE A 92 -5.11 -3.48 -7.04
CA ILE A 92 -4.41 -3.83 -8.28
C ILE A 92 -5.02 -3.00 -9.40
N GLU A 93 -4.21 -2.23 -10.11
CA GLU A 93 -4.69 -1.37 -11.22
C GLU A 93 -4.05 -1.70 -12.56
N PHE A 94 -3.09 -2.63 -12.59
CA PHE A 94 -2.35 -3.02 -13.79
C PHE A 94 -1.56 -1.86 -14.42
N THR A 95 -1.37 -1.90 -15.74
CA THR A 95 -0.84 -0.79 -16.53
C THR A 95 -1.96 0.15 -16.96
N ALA A 96 -1.62 1.27 -17.59
CA ALA A 96 -2.62 2.21 -18.13
C ALA A 96 -3.53 1.59 -19.21
N ALA A 97 -3.13 0.46 -19.82
CA ALA A 97 -3.96 -0.31 -20.75
C ALA A 97 -5.01 -1.19 -20.05
N GLY A 98 -4.92 -1.32 -18.73
CA GLY A 98 -5.73 -2.24 -17.94
C GLY A 98 -5.33 -3.71 -18.10
N PRO A 99 -6.11 -4.64 -17.51
CA PRO A 99 -5.92 -6.07 -17.69
C PRO A 99 -6.41 -6.53 -19.07
N LYS A 100 -5.84 -7.60 -19.58
CA LYS A 100 -6.25 -8.19 -20.87
C LYS A 100 -7.64 -8.80 -20.83
N ASP A 101 -7.94 -9.47 -19.72
CA ASP A 101 -9.19 -10.19 -19.52
C ASP A 101 -9.44 -10.49 -18.04
N LEU A 102 -10.58 -11.09 -17.73
CA LEU A 102 -10.97 -11.47 -16.38
C LEU A 102 -10.05 -12.56 -15.79
N ALA A 103 -9.46 -13.41 -16.62
CA ALA A 103 -8.54 -14.44 -16.14
C ALA A 103 -7.26 -13.81 -15.57
N GLU A 104 -6.75 -12.77 -16.20
CA GLU A 104 -5.61 -12.00 -15.68
C GLU A 104 -5.95 -11.32 -14.34
N VAL A 105 -7.13 -10.72 -14.21
CA VAL A 105 -7.60 -10.13 -12.95
C VAL A 105 -7.66 -11.18 -11.85
N ASN A 106 -8.29 -12.32 -12.10
CA ASN A 106 -8.41 -13.41 -11.15
C ASN A 106 -7.03 -13.95 -10.74
N GLN A 107 -6.12 -14.10 -11.69
CA GLN A 107 -4.76 -14.57 -11.41
C GLN A 107 -4.00 -13.57 -10.54
N ALA A 108 -4.11 -12.27 -10.79
CA ALA A 108 -3.46 -11.23 -10.01
C ALA A 108 -3.97 -11.20 -8.55
N VAL A 109 -5.27 -11.41 -8.34
CA VAL A 109 -5.87 -11.54 -6.99
C VAL A 109 -5.33 -12.78 -6.28
N LEU A 110 -5.29 -13.94 -6.96
CA LEU A 110 -4.76 -15.18 -6.38
C LEU A 110 -3.28 -15.08 -6.04
N ASP A 111 -2.47 -14.48 -6.90
CA ASP A 111 -1.04 -14.26 -6.67
C ASP A 111 -0.82 -13.34 -5.46
N SER A 112 -1.58 -12.26 -5.35
CA SER A 112 -1.52 -11.33 -4.22
C SER A 112 -1.93 -12.01 -2.91
N ALA A 113 -2.99 -12.80 -2.91
CA ALA A 113 -3.42 -13.57 -1.75
C ALA A 113 -2.37 -14.60 -1.32
N ARG A 114 -1.74 -15.28 -2.29
CA ARG A 114 -0.63 -16.22 -2.03
C ARG A 114 0.55 -15.50 -1.40
N TYR A 115 0.95 -14.36 -1.96
CA TYR A 115 2.03 -13.53 -1.45
C TYR A 115 1.81 -13.17 0.03
N LEU A 116 0.60 -12.72 0.40
CA LEU A 116 0.28 -12.40 1.79
C LEU A 116 0.34 -13.62 2.70
N LYS A 117 -0.17 -14.79 2.26
CA LYS A 117 -0.07 -16.04 3.04
C LYS A 117 1.38 -16.46 3.30
N GLU A 118 2.26 -16.31 2.31
CA GLU A 118 3.69 -16.58 2.43
C GLU A 118 4.38 -15.65 3.44
N HIS A 119 3.79 -14.46 3.70
CA HIS A 119 4.23 -13.50 4.70
C HIS A 119 3.46 -13.59 6.03
N GLY A 120 2.72 -14.68 6.27
CA GLY A 120 2.10 -14.99 7.56
C GLY A 120 0.69 -14.43 7.78
N PHE A 121 0.08 -13.84 6.76
CA PHE A 121 -1.30 -13.36 6.87
C PHE A 121 -2.31 -14.51 6.73
N VAL A 122 -3.35 -14.48 7.57
CA VAL A 122 -4.51 -15.36 7.50
C VAL A 122 -5.60 -14.62 6.71
N LEU A 123 -5.99 -15.17 5.57
CA LEU A 123 -6.98 -14.60 4.67
C LEU A 123 -8.25 -15.46 4.64
#